data_8453cc1c5b1c2b2743a0914a21965314
#
_entry.id   8453cc1c5b1c2b2743a0914a21965314
#
_cell.length_a   1.000
_cell.length_b   1.000
_cell.length_c   1.000
_cell.angle_alpha   90.00
_cell.angle_beta   90.00
_cell.angle_gamma   90.00
#
_symmetry.space_group_name_H-M   'P 1'
#
loop_
_entity.id
_entity.type
_entity.pdbx_description
1 polymer ?
#
loop_
_entity_poly.entity_id
_entity_poly.type
_entity_poly.pdbx_seq_one_letter_code
_entity_poly.pdbx_strand_id
1 'polypeptide(L)'
;MDRRLQLPSLGRILSCLGILAAAVVLTAAGTVAAQAPGTKAAAQPSEFDIVILHGRIVDGSGRPWYSGDLGIRGKRIAAIGDLSHAVARRTIDASNQVVAPGFIETMGWQSYVLIEDPVSVESKLQQGCTTMLVGEGQSEAPQNDVTAKQFEARDPDAKVTWRNFTEYFQLLNQRGIGMNVIHNVGAAQVRQIVIGDTDRDPTPEELEKMKALVAEAMQQGAVGLSSALIYPPGSFAKTHELVALAQVASQYGGIYFTHMRSESGDLLAAIDEAVSIGEQARIPVHIYHLKAAGPENWHLINEALKRIQAARDRGIDVTANAYPYIYNGLNLGSFIPPDAYAAGRKGLIESLANPATREKLETEIKTRTDWENWYLHVGGDWNNVLITLDGGWATRVPGGLNASDGGLSLHQAAVLEKKDDWTEFFDLVQNGDPEVAPRSMNEEQKDAIYREPWVSISSDAPPADPATDAHVHPRAFGTFPRIYAKYVREEHVLTLEDAVRKMTSLPADMLGLSDRGRIAPGMAADIVIFDPDKIQDTATYAKPAVYPTGIDLVLVNGTVAVDHGTSTGELSGEVLLHSYPQAKRVQ
;
A
#
# COMPACT_ATOMS: atom_id res chain seq x y z
N MET A 1 -47.98 2.06 -13.77
CA MET A 1 -49.06 2.39 -12.82
C MET A 1 -48.55 3.49 -11.91
N ASP A 2 -49.08 4.66 -12.15
CA ASP A 2 -48.81 5.94 -11.48
C ASP A 2 -49.13 5.93 -9.99
N ARG A 3 -48.35 6.64 -9.21
CA ARG A 3 -48.84 7.51 -8.14
C ARG A 3 -47.76 8.52 -7.69
N ARG A 4 -47.90 9.73 -8.22
CA ARG A 4 -47.40 10.99 -7.65
C ARG A 4 -48.22 11.35 -6.42
N LEU A 5 -47.57 12.02 -5.41
CA LEU A 5 -48.20 12.99 -4.49
C LEU A 5 -47.04 13.84 -3.98
N GLN A 6 -46.83 15.02 -4.46
CA GLN A 6 -47.36 16.36 -4.26
C GLN A 6 -47.08 16.93 -2.85
N LEU A 7 -46.18 17.94 -2.84
CA LEU A 7 -45.96 18.95 -1.82
C LEU A 7 -47.17 19.87 -1.67
N PRO A 8 -47.29 20.60 -0.58
CA PRO A 8 -47.70 22.01 -0.75
C PRO A 8 -46.76 23.01 -0.03
N SER A 9 -46.80 24.17 -0.68
CA SER A 9 -46.05 25.39 -0.47
C SER A 9 -46.66 26.38 0.48
N LEU A 10 -45.80 27.28 1.01
CA LEU A 10 -45.94 28.72 1.27
C LEU A 10 -47.10 29.28 2.10
N GLY A 11 -46.71 30.17 3.01
CA GLY A 11 -47.57 31.22 3.61
C GLY A 11 -46.79 32.23 4.43
N ARG A 12 -46.41 33.34 3.81
CA ARG A 12 -45.96 34.61 4.44
C ARG A 12 -47.12 35.29 5.17
N ILE A 13 -46.81 36.22 6.12
CA ILE A 13 -47.35 37.59 6.33
C ILE A 13 -46.80 38.08 7.71
N LEU A 14 -46.03 39.02 7.73
CA LEU A 14 -45.84 40.45 7.93
C LEU A 14 -46.70 41.13 9.06
N SER A 15 -45.95 41.87 9.88
CA SER A 15 -46.15 43.23 10.46
C SER A 15 -47.20 43.46 11.52
N CYS A 16 -46.84 44.08 12.65
CA CYS A 16 -46.97 45.51 12.87
C CYS A 16 -46.64 45.91 14.32
N LEU A 17 -46.04 47.08 14.44
CA LEU A 17 -45.73 47.96 15.54
C LEU A 17 -46.86 48.18 16.56
N GLY A 18 -46.49 48.54 17.78
CA GLY A 18 -47.33 49.20 18.75
C GLY A 18 -46.57 49.67 20.00
N ILE A 19 -46.56 50.99 20.19
CA ILE A 19 -45.79 51.87 21.10
C ILE A 19 -46.51 52.10 22.43
N LEU A 20 -45.69 52.32 23.54
CA LEU A 20 -45.90 53.11 24.75
C LEU A 20 -47.00 52.74 25.75
N ALA A 21 -46.60 52.58 26.98
CA ALA A 21 -46.86 53.60 28.06
C ALA A 21 -46.23 53.21 29.41
N ALA A 22 -45.61 54.17 30.03
CA ALA A 22 -45.01 54.11 31.36
C ALA A 22 -46.09 54.18 32.50
N ALA A 23 -45.83 53.42 33.53
CA ALA A 23 -46.44 53.75 34.87
C ALA A 23 -45.40 53.38 35.95
N VAL A 24 -45.00 54.44 36.69
CA VAL A 24 -44.15 54.39 37.86
C VAL A 24 -45.02 54.02 39.05
N VAL A 25 -44.68 52.98 39.79
CA VAL A 25 -45.12 52.79 41.20
C VAL A 25 -43.90 52.37 42.01
N LEU A 26 -43.47 53.30 42.89
CA LEU A 26 -42.50 53.00 43.96
C LEU A 26 -43.21 52.21 45.05
N THR A 27 -42.67 51.07 45.46
CA THR A 27 -42.85 50.59 46.85
C THR A 27 -41.56 49.87 47.28
N ALA A 28 -41.26 50.07 48.54
CA ALA A 28 -39.99 49.88 49.20
C ALA A 28 -39.56 48.43 49.47
N ALA A 29 -38.26 48.28 49.47
CA ALA A 29 -37.39 47.49 50.35
C ALA A 29 -37.71 46.04 50.67
N GLY A 30 -36.88 45.20 50.04
CA GLY A 30 -36.58 43.87 50.50
C GLY A 30 -35.28 43.39 49.78
N THR A 31 -34.15 43.60 50.48
CA THR A 31 -32.86 43.08 49.97
C THR A 31 -32.82 41.57 50.07
N VAL A 32 -33.18 40.87 48.98
CA VAL A 32 -32.82 39.51 48.75
C VAL A 32 -31.56 39.55 47.85
N ALA A 33 -30.42 39.14 48.38
CA ALA A 33 -29.21 38.97 47.64
C ALA A 33 -29.44 37.88 46.58
N ALA A 34 -29.72 38.29 45.34
CA ALA A 34 -29.71 37.42 44.21
C ALA A 34 -28.24 37.00 43.97
N GLN A 35 -27.91 35.73 44.22
CA GLN A 35 -26.69 35.13 43.72
C GLN A 35 -26.65 35.32 42.20
N ALA A 36 -25.63 36.04 41.72
CA ALA A 36 -25.32 36.16 40.30
C ALA A 36 -25.16 34.76 39.73
N PRO A 37 -25.72 34.46 38.53
CA PRO A 37 -25.45 33.20 37.85
C PRO A 37 -23.95 33.13 37.65
N GLY A 38 -23.35 32.04 38.17
CA GLY A 38 -21.92 31.79 38.06
C GLY A 38 -21.50 31.99 36.61
N THR A 39 -20.63 32.95 36.39
CA THR A 39 -19.88 33.09 35.14
C THR A 39 -19.19 31.76 34.91
N LYS A 40 -19.62 30.97 33.88
CA LYS A 40 -18.81 29.91 33.35
C LYS A 40 -17.44 30.51 33.09
N ALA A 41 -16.45 30.08 33.85
CA ALA A 41 -15.06 30.44 33.59
C ALA A 41 -14.83 30.19 32.10
N ALA A 42 -14.39 31.21 31.37
CA ALA A 42 -13.98 31.07 30.01
C ALA A 42 -12.90 29.98 30.02
N ALA A 43 -13.11 28.87 29.28
CA ALA A 43 -12.13 27.82 29.18
C ALA A 43 -10.82 28.46 28.74
N GLN A 44 -9.74 28.21 29.48
CA GLN A 44 -8.43 28.65 29.04
C GLN A 44 -8.16 28.04 27.64
N PRO A 45 -7.59 28.80 26.69
CA PRO A 45 -7.25 28.26 25.39
C PRO A 45 -6.32 27.07 25.60
N SER A 46 -6.65 25.93 24.99
CA SER A 46 -5.83 24.73 25.06
C SER A 46 -4.45 25.01 24.42
N GLU A 47 -3.39 24.64 25.10
CA GLU A 47 -2.03 24.75 24.56
C GLU A 47 -1.79 23.76 23.42
N PHE A 48 -2.44 22.58 23.50
CA PHE A 48 -2.36 21.51 22.50
C PHE A 48 -3.74 21.05 22.05
N ASP A 49 -3.82 20.51 20.86
CA ASP A 49 -5.03 19.82 20.39
C ASP A 49 -5.11 18.43 21.04
N ILE A 50 -3.98 17.71 21.05
CA ILE A 50 -3.85 16.39 21.68
C ILE A 50 -2.58 16.36 22.53
N VAL A 51 -2.67 15.76 23.71
CA VAL A 51 -1.52 15.35 24.52
C VAL A 51 -1.57 13.83 24.70
N ILE A 52 -0.48 13.16 24.40
CA ILE A 52 -0.28 11.73 24.63
C ILE A 52 0.67 11.61 25.83
N LEU A 53 0.21 11.00 26.93
CA LEU A 53 0.93 10.88 28.18
C LEU A 53 1.49 9.47 28.39
N HIS A 54 2.58 9.37 29.13
CA HIS A 54 3.16 8.12 29.67
C HIS A 54 3.61 7.11 28.60
N GLY A 55 3.86 7.57 27.36
CA GLY A 55 4.23 6.69 26.25
C GLY A 55 5.62 6.10 26.38
N ARG A 56 5.78 4.85 25.92
CA ARG A 56 7.08 4.28 25.56
C ARG A 56 7.38 4.75 24.12
N ILE A 57 8.17 5.84 24.00
CA ILE A 57 8.45 6.47 22.72
C ILE A 57 9.55 5.70 21.99
N VAL A 58 9.23 5.12 20.84
CA VAL A 58 10.14 4.56 19.85
C VAL A 58 10.18 5.53 18.68
N ASP A 59 11.19 6.39 18.66
CA ASP A 59 11.20 7.61 17.83
C ASP A 59 11.48 7.38 16.32
N GLY A 60 11.63 6.13 15.89
CA GLY A 60 11.95 5.77 14.50
C GLY A 60 13.45 5.81 14.18
N SER A 61 14.32 6.28 15.07
CA SER A 61 15.77 6.38 14.81
C SER A 61 16.53 5.05 14.91
N GLY A 62 15.90 3.99 15.41
CA GLY A 62 16.56 2.73 15.76
C GLY A 62 17.29 2.75 17.10
N ARG A 63 17.24 3.86 17.85
CA ARG A 63 17.79 3.95 19.22
C ARG A 63 16.82 3.35 20.22
N PRO A 64 17.32 2.95 21.42
CA PRO A 64 16.46 2.48 22.49
C PRO A 64 15.31 3.46 22.81
N TRP A 65 14.15 2.91 23.10
CA TRP A 65 12.99 3.68 23.50
C TRP A 65 13.21 4.47 24.81
N TYR A 66 12.43 5.51 25.03
CA TYR A 66 12.41 6.31 26.26
C TYR A 66 10.98 6.64 26.67
N SER A 67 10.77 6.92 27.97
CA SER A 67 9.48 7.40 28.48
C SER A 67 9.33 8.88 28.21
N GLY A 68 8.15 9.32 27.79
CA GLY A 68 7.87 10.73 27.57
C GLY A 68 6.43 10.97 27.11
N ASP A 69 6.08 12.25 27.04
CA ASP A 69 4.78 12.71 26.56
C ASP A 69 4.95 13.48 25.24
N LEU A 70 3.91 13.49 24.42
CA LEU A 70 3.86 14.25 23.17
C LEU A 70 2.71 15.24 23.18
N GLY A 71 3.00 16.50 22.80
CA GLY A 71 2.00 17.54 22.55
C GLY A 71 1.85 17.81 21.06
N ILE A 72 0.62 17.73 20.55
CA ILE A 72 0.28 17.91 19.14
C ILE A 72 -0.51 19.20 18.97
N ARG A 73 -0.13 20.00 17.96
CA ARG A 73 -0.83 21.22 17.56
C ARG A 73 -1.01 21.22 16.04
N GLY A 74 -2.27 21.25 15.60
CA GLY A 74 -2.60 21.07 14.18
C GLY A 74 -2.00 19.77 13.64
N LYS A 75 -1.28 19.86 12.55
CA LYS A 75 -0.68 18.70 11.88
C LYS A 75 0.71 18.31 12.40
N ARG A 76 1.20 18.92 13.50
CA ARG A 76 2.61 18.80 13.91
C ARG A 76 2.77 18.38 15.36
N ILE A 77 3.82 17.63 15.61
CA ILE A 77 4.35 17.39 16.95
C ILE A 77 4.96 18.71 17.43
N ALA A 78 4.35 19.32 18.43
CA ALA A 78 4.74 20.64 18.94
C ALA A 78 5.74 20.54 20.10
N ALA A 79 5.63 19.50 20.95
CA ALA A 79 6.49 19.31 22.11
C ALA A 79 6.68 17.83 22.45
N ILE A 80 7.81 17.52 23.08
CA ILE A 80 8.13 16.21 23.67
C ILE A 80 8.74 16.49 25.04
N GLY A 81 8.32 15.75 26.06
CA GLY A 81 8.89 15.87 27.42
C GLY A 81 7.86 15.58 28.49
N ASP A 82 7.94 16.24 29.63
CA ASP A 82 6.91 16.16 30.68
C ASP A 82 5.79 17.16 30.38
N LEU A 83 4.65 16.63 29.96
CA LEU A 83 3.43 17.40 29.63
C LEU A 83 2.27 17.04 30.59
N SER A 84 2.56 16.48 31.76
CA SER A 84 1.56 16.04 32.75
C SER A 84 0.62 17.15 33.21
N HIS A 85 1.06 18.42 33.10
CA HIS A 85 0.26 19.64 33.47
C HIS A 85 -0.21 20.42 32.23
N ALA A 86 0.02 19.95 31.03
CA ALA A 86 -0.36 20.65 29.80
C ALA A 86 -1.88 20.65 29.61
N VAL A 87 -2.40 21.77 29.08
CA VAL A 87 -3.82 21.89 28.73
C VAL A 87 -4.04 21.47 27.28
N ALA A 88 -4.82 20.43 27.07
CA ALA A 88 -5.15 19.92 25.76
C ALA A 88 -6.67 19.79 25.56
N ARG A 89 -7.11 19.79 24.29
CA ARG A 89 -8.52 19.47 23.97
C ARG A 89 -8.82 18.00 24.21
N ARG A 90 -7.84 17.12 23.95
CA ARG A 90 -7.91 15.68 24.20
C ARG A 90 -6.61 15.21 24.84
N THR A 91 -6.74 14.41 25.89
CA THR A 91 -5.62 13.72 26.54
C THR A 91 -5.77 12.21 26.31
N ILE A 92 -4.69 11.57 25.90
CA ILE A 92 -4.60 10.13 25.64
C ILE A 92 -3.57 9.57 26.62
N ASP A 93 -3.93 8.54 27.37
CA ASP A 93 -3.01 7.83 28.26
C ASP A 93 -2.45 6.62 27.52
N ALA A 94 -1.16 6.67 27.18
CA ALA A 94 -0.42 5.59 26.52
C ALA A 94 0.41 4.75 27.49
N SER A 95 0.00 4.65 28.76
CA SER A 95 0.66 3.83 29.77
C SER A 95 0.80 2.39 29.30
N ASN A 96 2.03 1.84 29.37
CA ASN A 96 2.42 0.50 28.87
C ASN A 96 2.31 0.30 27.35
N GLN A 97 2.02 1.34 26.58
CA GLN A 97 1.93 1.26 25.12
C GLN A 97 3.17 1.86 24.45
N VAL A 98 3.43 1.41 23.25
CA VAL A 98 4.43 1.99 22.34
C VAL A 98 3.79 3.16 21.60
N VAL A 99 4.49 4.28 21.56
CA VAL A 99 4.18 5.44 20.74
C VAL A 99 5.27 5.56 19.69
N ALA A 100 4.92 5.34 18.42
CA ALA A 100 5.85 5.33 17.29
C ALA A 100 5.36 6.26 16.17
N PRO A 101 6.24 6.65 15.22
CA PRO A 101 5.78 7.30 13.99
C PRO A 101 4.82 6.38 13.24
N GLY A 102 3.85 6.94 12.54
CA GLY A 102 2.97 6.18 11.65
C GLY A 102 3.80 5.43 10.59
N PHE A 103 3.40 4.19 10.31
CA PHE A 103 4.13 3.33 9.39
C PHE A 103 3.96 3.80 7.94
N ILE A 104 4.99 3.57 7.13
CA ILE A 104 5.05 3.95 5.72
C ILE A 104 5.07 2.67 4.88
N GLU A 105 3.97 2.43 4.20
CA GLU A 105 3.84 1.37 3.20
C GLU A 105 4.61 1.73 1.94
N THR A 106 5.55 0.89 1.51
CA THR A 106 6.42 1.16 0.36
C THR A 106 5.99 0.46 -0.93
N MET A 107 4.85 -0.21 -0.92
CA MET A 107 4.29 -0.90 -2.10
C MET A 107 2.79 -1.19 -1.92
N GLY A 108 1.96 -0.17 -2.12
CA GLY A 108 0.50 -0.22 -1.93
C GLY A 108 -0.30 -0.37 -3.22
N TRP A 109 0.34 -0.64 -4.34
CA TRP A 109 -0.15 -0.82 -5.71
C TRP A 109 -0.79 0.44 -6.28
N GLN A 110 -2.01 0.80 -5.85
CA GLN A 110 -2.79 1.90 -6.42
C GLN A 110 -3.53 2.70 -5.33
N SER A 111 -3.82 3.96 -5.63
CA SER A 111 -4.51 4.88 -4.72
C SER A 111 -5.96 5.21 -5.13
N TYR A 112 -6.38 4.84 -6.34
CA TYR A 112 -7.74 5.15 -6.81
C TYR A 112 -8.80 4.54 -5.89
N VAL A 113 -8.56 3.35 -5.38
CA VAL A 113 -9.43 2.66 -4.41
C VAL A 113 -9.76 3.51 -3.18
N LEU A 114 -8.87 4.43 -2.76
CA LEU A 114 -9.13 5.31 -1.60
C LEU A 114 -10.25 6.33 -1.82
N ILE A 115 -10.60 6.61 -3.07
CA ILE A 115 -11.71 7.52 -3.41
C ILE A 115 -12.92 6.78 -3.98
N GLU A 116 -12.74 5.58 -4.46
CA GLU A 116 -13.81 4.70 -4.92
C GLU A 116 -14.48 4.01 -3.75
N ASP A 117 -13.67 3.43 -2.88
CA ASP A 117 -14.08 2.81 -1.63
C ASP A 117 -13.28 3.38 -0.45
N PRO A 118 -13.74 4.48 0.17
CA PRO A 118 -13.03 5.10 1.29
C PRO A 118 -12.89 4.19 2.52
N VAL A 119 -13.69 3.13 2.65
CA VAL A 119 -13.59 2.16 3.75
C VAL A 119 -12.35 1.28 3.59
N SER A 120 -11.91 1.03 2.37
CA SER A 120 -10.73 0.20 2.08
C SER A 120 -9.46 0.64 2.81
N VAL A 121 -9.31 1.96 3.06
CA VAL A 121 -8.17 2.53 3.79
C VAL A 121 -8.01 1.96 5.19
N GLU A 122 -9.10 1.46 5.79
CA GLU A 122 -9.07 0.89 7.14
C GLU A 122 -8.11 -0.29 7.24
N SER A 123 -7.98 -1.10 6.17
CA SER A 123 -7.04 -2.22 6.13
C SER A 123 -5.58 -1.79 6.35
N LYS A 124 -5.23 -0.56 5.99
CA LYS A 124 -3.89 0.03 6.22
C LYS A 124 -3.81 0.78 7.55
N LEU A 125 -4.80 1.61 7.86
CA LEU A 125 -4.85 2.37 9.11
C LEU A 125 -4.86 1.45 10.33
N GLN A 126 -5.63 0.36 10.29
CA GLN A 126 -5.71 -0.65 11.35
C GLN A 126 -4.39 -1.42 11.55
N GLN A 127 -3.46 -1.35 10.60
CA GLN A 127 -2.10 -1.86 10.74
C GLN A 127 -1.09 -0.79 11.22
N GLY A 128 -1.54 0.45 11.46
CA GLY A 128 -0.70 1.57 11.87
C GLY A 128 -0.07 2.36 10.71
N CYS A 129 -0.43 2.06 9.46
CA CYS A 129 0.07 2.80 8.30
C CYS A 129 -0.62 4.16 8.18
N THR A 130 0.17 5.20 7.93
CA THR A 130 -0.32 6.58 7.73
C THR A 130 0.06 7.15 6.36
N THR A 131 0.98 6.48 5.67
CA THR A 131 1.50 6.89 4.35
C THR A 131 1.70 5.66 3.47
N MET A 132 1.36 5.78 2.18
CA MET A 132 1.48 4.71 1.20
C MET A 132 2.13 5.20 -0.10
N LEU A 133 3.14 4.45 -0.59
CA LEU A 133 3.69 4.58 -1.93
C LEU A 133 2.94 3.68 -2.90
N VAL A 134 2.59 4.22 -4.08
CA VAL A 134 1.84 3.51 -5.13
C VAL A 134 2.47 3.66 -6.51
N GLY A 135 2.04 2.86 -7.47
CA GLY A 135 2.47 2.90 -8.86
C GLY A 135 3.58 1.90 -9.18
N GLU A 136 3.29 0.59 -9.14
CA GLU A 136 4.21 -0.47 -9.55
C GLU A 136 4.11 -0.75 -11.05
N GLY A 137 5.12 -0.34 -11.82
CA GLY A 137 5.19 -0.57 -13.27
C GLY A 137 4.10 0.12 -14.10
N GLN A 138 2.89 0.17 -13.58
CA GLN A 138 1.77 0.99 -14.03
C GLN A 138 1.42 2.02 -12.96
N SER A 139 0.77 3.10 -13.37
CA SER A 139 0.35 4.19 -12.47
C SER A 139 -0.98 4.78 -12.94
N GLU A 140 -1.68 5.47 -12.05
CA GLU A 140 -2.97 6.11 -12.37
C GLU A 140 -2.82 7.23 -13.41
N ALA A 141 -1.66 7.85 -13.50
CA ALA A 141 -1.29 8.84 -14.50
C ALA A 141 0.15 8.59 -15.00
N PRO A 142 0.50 9.03 -16.23
CA PRO A 142 -0.33 9.69 -17.24
C PRO A 142 -1.35 8.74 -17.89
N GLN A 143 -2.40 9.29 -18.53
CA GLN A 143 -3.42 8.53 -19.26
C GLN A 143 -3.63 9.10 -20.66
N ASN A 144 -3.93 8.22 -21.63
CA ASN A 144 -4.54 8.59 -22.90
C ASN A 144 -5.92 7.90 -23.04
N ASP A 145 -6.60 8.07 -24.15
CA ASP A 145 -7.95 7.47 -24.34
C ASP A 145 -7.94 5.94 -24.38
N VAL A 146 -6.81 5.34 -24.75
CA VAL A 146 -6.64 3.87 -24.78
C VAL A 146 -6.41 3.34 -23.38
N THR A 147 -5.42 3.89 -22.67
CA THR A 147 -5.08 3.45 -21.32
C THR A 147 -6.19 3.76 -20.31
N ALA A 148 -6.92 4.87 -20.48
CA ALA A 148 -8.10 5.19 -19.68
C ALA A 148 -9.20 4.12 -19.84
N LYS A 149 -9.50 3.70 -21.07
CA LYS A 149 -10.46 2.61 -21.31
C LYS A 149 -9.98 1.26 -20.77
N GLN A 150 -8.69 1.00 -20.80
CA GLN A 150 -8.14 -0.22 -20.21
C GLN A 150 -8.22 -0.19 -18.68
N PHE A 151 -8.03 0.97 -18.06
CA PHE A 151 -8.23 1.18 -16.63
C PHE A 151 -9.70 0.91 -16.27
N GLU A 152 -10.65 1.57 -16.93
CA GLU A 152 -12.10 1.39 -16.73
C GLU A 152 -12.59 -0.04 -17.03
N ALA A 153 -11.91 -0.78 -17.92
CA ALA A 153 -12.25 -2.17 -18.21
C ALA A 153 -11.79 -3.15 -17.09
N ARG A 154 -10.73 -2.78 -16.34
CA ARG A 154 -10.27 -3.53 -15.16
C ARG A 154 -11.07 -3.20 -13.91
N ASP A 155 -11.54 -1.98 -13.85
CA ASP A 155 -12.31 -1.40 -12.76
C ASP A 155 -13.57 -0.73 -13.35
N PRO A 156 -14.70 -1.47 -13.49
CA PRO A 156 -15.90 -0.99 -14.17
C PRO A 156 -16.59 0.20 -13.49
N ASP A 157 -16.33 0.44 -12.21
CA ASP A 157 -16.88 1.55 -11.45
C ASP A 157 -16.01 2.81 -11.60
N ALA A 158 -14.77 2.65 -12.04
CA ALA A 158 -13.87 3.76 -12.29
C ALA A 158 -14.31 4.61 -13.50
N LYS A 159 -14.09 5.92 -13.36
CA LYS A 159 -14.25 6.88 -14.48
C LYS A 159 -13.01 7.75 -14.57
N VAL A 160 -12.19 7.49 -15.58
CA VAL A 160 -10.92 8.18 -15.79
C VAL A 160 -11.18 9.54 -16.45
N THR A 161 -11.25 10.58 -15.62
CA THR A 161 -11.45 11.97 -16.06
C THR A 161 -10.16 12.78 -16.12
N TRP A 162 -9.05 12.21 -15.71
CA TRP A 162 -7.72 12.83 -15.65
C TRP A 162 -6.83 12.32 -16.79
N ARG A 163 -5.78 13.09 -17.10
CA ARG A 163 -4.76 12.74 -18.11
C ARG A 163 -3.33 12.77 -17.54
N ASN A 164 -3.11 13.49 -16.46
CA ASN A 164 -1.81 13.67 -15.84
C ASN A 164 -1.91 13.67 -14.31
N PHE A 165 -0.77 13.67 -13.62
CA PHE A 165 -0.76 13.64 -12.16
C PHE A 165 -1.36 14.90 -11.52
N THR A 166 -1.21 16.07 -12.13
CA THR A 166 -1.82 17.30 -11.57
C THR A 166 -3.34 17.14 -11.47
N GLU A 167 -3.98 16.66 -12.52
CA GLU A 167 -5.43 16.43 -12.54
C GLU A 167 -5.84 15.31 -11.58
N TYR A 168 -5.06 14.22 -11.53
CA TYR A 168 -5.32 13.12 -10.62
C TYR A 168 -5.18 13.53 -9.14
N PHE A 169 -4.15 14.28 -8.80
CA PHE A 169 -3.95 14.77 -7.44
C PHE A 169 -5.03 15.79 -7.02
N GLN A 170 -5.51 16.58 -7.96
CA GLN A 170 -6.68 17.43 -7.72
C GLN A 170 -7.93 16.60 -7.40
N LEU A 171 -8.16 15.49 -8.09
CA LEU A 171 -9.26 14.59 -7.82
C LEU A 171 -9.16 13.99 -6.41
N LEU A 172 -7.98 13.45 -6.01
CA LEU A 172 -7.74 12.91 -4.68
C LEU A 172 -7.99 13.97 -3.58
N ASN A 173 -7.46 15.18 -3.77
CA ASN A 173 -7.63 16.28 -2.81
C ASN A 173 -9.09 16.76 -2.71
N GLN A 174 -9.85 16.75 -3.80
CA GLN A 174 -11.26 17.14 -3.80
C GLN A 174 -12.17 16.11 -3.14
N ARG A 175 -11.85 14.82 -3.31
CA ARG A 175 -12.59 13.72 -2.70
C ARG A 175 -12.24 13.56 -1.22
N GLY A 176 -11.00 13.87 -0.83
CA GLY A 176 -10.43 13.54 0.45
C GLY A 176 -9.99 12.08 0.51
N ILE A 177 -8.91 11.82 1.23
CA ILE A 177 -8.34 10.49 1.43
C ILE A 177 -8.00 10.27 2.90
N GLY A 178 -8.13 9.03 3.39
CA GLY A 178 -7.95 8.72 4.80
C GLY A 178 -6.48 8.61 5.23
N MET A 179 -5.53 8.44 4.30
CA MET A 179 -4.09 8.34 4.56
C MET A 179 -3.29 9.13 3.53
N ASN A 180 -2.01 9.40 3.85
CA ASN A 180 -1.11 10.08 2.91
C ASN A 180 -0.71 9.14 1.75
N VAL A 181 -0.57 9.68 0.54
CA VAL A 181 -0.15 8.92 -0.65
C VAL A 181 1.01 9.60 -1.38
N ILE A 182 1.89 8.77 -1.93
CA ILE A 182 3.04 9.15 -2.76
C ILE A 182 2.97 8.32 -4.03
N HIS A 183 3.30 8.92 -5.18
CA HIS A 183 3.12 8.25 -6.47
C HIS A 183 4.43 8.10 -7.24
N ASN A 184 4.61 6.94 -7.85
CA ASN A 184 5.56 6.70 -8.92
C ASN A 184 4.91 6.91 -10.28
N VAL A 185 5.71 7.22 -11.31
CA VAL A 185 5.31 7.05 -12.70
C VAL A 185 5.72 5.66 -13.19
N GLY A 186 4.78 4.90 -13.75
CA GLY A 186 5.01 3.55 -14.25
C GLY A 186 5.67 3.55 -15.62
N ALA A 187 6.81 2.84 -15.77
CA ALA A 187 7.50 2.69 -17.06
C ALA A 187 6.63 1.94 -18.08
N ALA A 188 5.89 0.90 -17.64
CA ALA A 188 4.95 0.18 -18.49
C ALA A 188 3.78 1.07 -18.94
N GLN A 189 3.29 1.95 -18.07
CA GLN A 189 2.25 2.94 -18.40
C GLN A 189 2.73 3.91 -19.50
N VAL A 190 3.93 4.45 -19.33
CA VAL A 190 4.54 5.37 -20.31
C VAL A 190 4.77 4.67 -21.65
N ARG A 191 5.29 3.42 -21.61
CA ARG A 191 5.48 2.58 -22.79
C ARG A 191 4.16 2.34 -23.51
N GLN A 192 3.12 1.94 -22.80
CA GLN A 192 1.80 1.63 -23.33
C GLN A 192 1.15 2.84 -24.03
N ILE A 193 1.31 4.04 -23.48
CA ILE A 193 0.81 5.29 -24.08
C ILE A 193 1.45 5.57 -25.43
N VAL A 194 2.75 5.28 -25.60
CA VAL A 194 3.52 5.69 -26.79
C VAL A 194 3.56 4.61 -27.86
N ILE A 195 3.79 3.34 -27.47
CA ILE A 195 3.97 2.24 -28.42
C ILE A 195 3.01 1.07 -28.24
N GLY A 196 2.10 1.15 -27.25
CA GLY A 196 1.13 0.09 -26.96
C GLY A 196 1.76 -1.15 -26.34
N ASP A 197 1.04 -2.28 -26.46
CA ASP A 197 1.42 -3.58 -25.86
C ASP A 197 2.28 -4.42 -26.82
N THR A 198 3.16 -3.78 -27.60
CA THR A 198 3.97 -4.48 -28.62
C THR A 198 5.36 -4.83 -28.10
N ASP A 199 5.82 -6.06 -28.41
CA ASP A 199 7.18 -6.52 -28.13
C ASP A 199 8.15 -6.02 -29.21
N ARG A 200 8.63 -4.79 -29.05
CA ARG A 200 9.68 -4.18 -29.88
C ARG A 200 10.36 -3.04 -29.14
N ASP A 201 11.54 -2.67 -29.56
CA ASP A 201 12.19 -1.46 -29.07
C ASP A 201 11.44 -0.21 -29.56
N PRO A 202 11.42 0.88 -28.77
CA PRO A 202 10.93 2.19 -29.23
C PRO A 202 11.83 2.76 -30.32
N THR A 203 11.24 3.48 -31.28
CA THR A 203 12.07 4.33 -32.16
C THR A 203 12.68 5.49 -31.36
N PRO A 204 13.71 6.19 -31.87
CA PRO A 204 14.26 7.36 -31.18
C PRO A 204 13.22 8.42 -30.84
N GLU A 205 12.27 8.67 -31.74
CA GLU A 205 11.19 9.65 -31.54
C GLU A 205 10.17 9.19 -30.50
N GLU A 206 9.88 7.88 -30.44
CA GLU A 206 9.02 7.30 -29.41
C GLU A 206 9.69 7.36 -28.03
N LEU A 207 10.99 7.03 -27.96
CA LEU A 207 11.74 7.13 -26.72
C LEU A 207 11.77 8.57 -26.17
N GLU A 208 11.94 9.58 -27.03
CA GLU A 208 11.86 10.99 -26.60
C GLU A 208 10.46 11.36 -26.07
N LYS A 209 9.37 10.82 -26.66
CA LYS A 209 8.03 11.01 -26.12
C LYS A 209 7.86 10.34 -24.75
N MET A 210 8.38 9.13 -24.57
CA MET A 210 8.36 8.44 -23.28
C MET A 210 9.13 9.23 -22.21
N LYS A 211 10.32 9.75 -22.54
CA LYS A 211 11.13 10.61 -21.68
C LYS A 211 10.38 11.90 -21.29
N ALA A 212 9.64 12.49 -22.22
CA ALA A 212 8.84 13.68 -21.95
C ALA A 212 7.70 13.40 -20.94
N LEU A 213 7.02 12.25 -21.06
CA LEU A 213 5.98 11.83 -20.10
C LEU A 213 6.55 11.59 -18.70
N VAL A 214 7.73 10.96 -18.61
CA VAL A 214 8.42 10.79 -17.31
C VAL A 214 8.79 12.17 -16.73
N ALA A 215 9.36 13.08 -17.53
CA ALA A 215 9.71 14.42 -17.08
C ALA A 215 8.50 15.22 -16.57
N GLU A 216 7.37 15.14 -17.27
CA GLU A 216 6.10 15.76 -16.86
C GLU A 216 5.61 15.19 -15.53
N ALA A 217 5.55 13.86 -15.39
CA ALA A 217 5.14 13.20 -14.16
C ALA A 217 6.02 13.61 -12.97
N MET A 218 7.33 13.63 -13.18
CA MET A 218 8.29 14.09 -12.17
C MET A 218 8.06 15.55 -11.78
N GLN A 219 7.83 16.46 -12.72
CA GLN A 219 7.51 17.87 -12.47
C GLN A 219 6.19 18.05 -11.71
N GLN A 220 5.25 17.13 -11.86
CA GLN A 220 3.96 17.14 -11.18
C GLN A 220 3.99 16.52 -9.79
N GLY A 221 5.14 15.98 -9.35
CA GLY A 221 5.34 15.50 -7.98
C GLY A 221 5.46 14.00 -7.82
N ALA A 222 5.62 13.22 -8.89
CA ALA A 222 5.98 11.81 -8.78
C ALA A 222 7.35 11.66 -8.10
N VAL A 223 7.54 10.63 -7.25
CA VAL A 223 8.78 10.43 -6.49
C VAL A 223 9.84 9.67 -7.29
N GLY A 224 9.44 8.97 -8.34
CA GLY A 224 10.36 8.19 -9.14
C GLY A 224 9.71 7.46 -10.30
N LEU A 225 10.53 6.67 -10.98
CA LEU A 225 10.13 5.76 -12.06
C LEU A 225 10.01 4.35 -11.51
N SER A 226 8.90 3.65 -11.76
CA SER A 226 8.74 2.26 -11.38
C SER A 226 8.64 1.34 -12.58
N SER A 227 9.13 0.11 -12.44
CA SER A 227 9.00 -0.96 -13.44
C SER A 227 8.51 -2.26 -12.82
N ALA A 228 7.80 -3.07 -13.63
CA ALA A 228 7.42 -4.45 -13.31
C ALA A 228 7.77 -5.30 -14.54
N LEU A 229 8.92 -6.00 -14.45
CA LEU A 229 9.60 -6.55 -15.64
C LEU A 229 9.26 -8.00 -15.94
N ILE A 230 8.37 -8.62 -15.17
CA ILE A 230 7.81 -9.95 -15.49
C ILE A 230 6.46 -9.86 -16.22
N TYR A 231 5.81 -8.70 -16.19
CA TYR A 231 4.48 -8.52 -16.79
C TYR A 231 4.54 -7.70 -18.08
N PRO A 232 3.86 -8.13 -19.18
CA PRO A 232 3.66 -7.30 -20.36
C PRO A 232 2.84 -6.03 -20.03
N PRO A 233 3.14 -4.87 -20.66
CA PRO A 233 4.22 -4.63 -21.63
C PRO A 233 5.57 -4.27 -20.98
N GLY A 234 5.68 -4.26 -19.66
CA GLY A 234 6.92 -3.95 -18.92
C GLY A 234 8.04 -4.94 -19.23
N SER A 235 7.71 -6.23 -19.39
CA SER A 235 8.68 -7.29 -19.74
C SER A 235 9.34 -7.10 -21.10
N PHE A 236 8.74 -6.35 -22.00
CA PHE A 236 9.29 -6.04 -23.32
C PHE A 236 10.34 -4.93 -23.28
N ALA A 237 10.37 -4.11 -22.20
CA ALA A 237 11.35 -3.05 -22.04
C ALA A 237 12.76 -3.63 -21.85
N LYS A 238 13.71 -3.20 -22.67
CA LYS A 238 15.12 -3.56 -22.55
C LYS A 238 15.83 -2.65 -21.55
N THR A 239 16.95 -3.09 -21.02
CA THR A 239 17.75 -2.33 -20.04
C THR A 239 18.08 -0.91 -20.52
N HIS A 240 18.43 -0.74 -21.80
CA HIS A 240 18.76 0.59 -22.34
C HIS A 240 17.58 1.57 -22.35
N GLU A 241 16.35 1.08 -22.58
CA GLU A 241 15.12 1.87 -22.46
C GLU A 241 14.93 2.34 -21.03
N LEU A 242 15.02 1.41 -20.05
CA LEU A 242 14.89 1.72 -18.63
C LEU A 242 15.95 2.71 -18.16
N VAL A 243 17.21 2.55 -18.60
CA VAL A 243 18.29 3.50 -18.32
C VAL A 243 17.92 4.91 -18.84
N ALA A 244 17.43 5.00 -20.09
CA ALA A 244 17.08 6.29 -20.67
C ALA A 244 15.94 7.01 -19.91
N LEU A 245 14.93 6.27 -19.47
CA LEU A 245 13.82 6.81 -18.65
C LEU A 245 14.29 7.16 -17.23
N ALA A 246 15.10 6.29 -16.60
CA ALA A 246 15.66 6.51 -15.27
C ALA A 246 16.61 7.71 -15.23
N GLN A 247 17.36 7.99 -16.30
CA GLN A 247 18.17 9.20 -16.43
C GLN A 247 17.32 10.47 -16.38
N VAL A 248 16.10 10.44 -16.93
CA VAL A 248 15.16 11.57 -16.81
C VAL A 248 14.72 11.72 -15.37
N ALA A 249 14.25 10.65 -14.70
CA ALA A 249 13.84 10.70 -13.31
C ALA A 249 14.98 11.17 -12.38
N SER A 250 16.22 10.75 -12.65
CA SER A 250 17.43 11.19 -11.92
C SER A 250 17.65 12.70 -11.96
N GLN A 251 17.35 13.38 -13.07
CA GLN A 251 17.48 14.85 -13.19
C GLN A 251 16.58 15.61 -12.21
N TYR A 252 15.51 14.96 -11.75
CA TYR A 252 14.58 15.47 -10.76
C TYR A 252 14.84 14.93 -9.35
N GLY A 253 15.95 14.24 -9.11
CA GLY A 253 16.26 13.63 -7.82
C GLY A 253 15.34 12.46 -7.46
N GLY A 254 14.78 11.81 -8.46
CA GLY A 254 13.88 10.67 -8.30
C GLY A 254 14.60 9.37 -7.95
N ILE A 255 13.83 8.31 -7.79
CA ILE A 255 14.27 6.96 -7.46
C ILE A 255 13.79 5.99 -8.55
N TYR A 256 14.57 4.95 -8.85
CA TYR A 256 14.14 3.85 -9.70
C TYR A 256 13.65 2.70 -8.83
N PHE A 257 12.37 2.35 -8.97
CA PHE A 257 11.74 1.23 -8.28
C PHE A 257 11.55 0.09 -9.25
N THR A 258 11.74 -1.15 -8.80
CA THR A 258 11.63 -2.29 -9.71
C THR A 258 11.10 -3.56 -9.05
N HIS A 259 10.02 -4.09 -9.61
CA HIS A 259 9.76 -5.51 -9.64
C HIS A 259 10.70 -6.08 -10.71
N MET A 260 11.71 -6.80 -10.30
CA MET A 260 12.81 -7.23 -11.15
C MET A 260 12.34 -8.18 -12.26
N ARG A 261 13.18 -8.37 -13.27
CA ARG A 261 12.90 -9.23 -14.44
C ARG A 261 12.78 -10.71 -14.09
N SER A 262 13.43 -11.15 -13.04
CA SER A 262 13.30 -12.50 -12.48
C SER A 262 13.47 -12.47 -10.96
N GLU A 263 12.68 -13.28 -10.30
CA GLU A 263 12.75 -13.53 -8.86
C GLU A 263 13.14 -14.99 -8.56
N SER A 264 13.50 -15.74 -9.58
CA SER A 264 13.78 -17.18 -9.56
C SER A 264 15.19 -17.52 -10.07
N GLY A 265 15.32 -18.35 -11.06
CA GLY A 265 16.61 -18.83 -11.58
C GLY A 265 17.57 -17.73 -12.04
N ASP A 266 17.04 -16.63 -12.60
CA ASP A 266 17.81 -15.48 -13.06
C ASP A 266 17.84 -14.32 -12.04
N LEU A 267 17.47 -14.56 -10.76
CA LEU A 267 17.45 -13.55 -9.68
C LEU A 267 18.73 -12.72 -9.64
N LEU A 268 19.89 -13.38 -9.71
CA LEU A 268 21.17 -12.68 -9.59
C LEU A 268 21.45 -11.77 -10.78
N ALA A 269 21.08 -12.19 -11.99
CA ALA A 269 21.18 -11.37 -13.20
C ALA A 269 20.20 -10.18 -13.16
N ALA A 270 18.99 -10.39 -12.62
CA ALA A 270 17.99 -9.34 -12.44
C ALA A 270 18.44 -8.27 -11.42
N ILE A 271 19.13 -8.67 -10.35
CA ILE A 271 19.78 -7.74 -9.41
C ILE A 271 20.88 -6.95 -10.11
N ASP A 272 21.72 -7.62 -10.89
CA ASP A 272 22.79 -6.96 -11.65
C ASP A 272 22.21 -5.95 -12.67
N GLU A 273 21.06 -6.26 -13.32
CA GLU A 273 20.34 -5.33 -14.20
C GLU A 273 19.86 -4.10 -13.41
N ALA A 274 19.20 -4.29 -12.28
CA ALA A 274 18.69 -3.20 -11.43
C ALA A 274 19.83 -2.29 -10.96
N VAL A 275 20.93 -2.85 -10.47
CA VAL A 275 22.14 -2.13 -10.06
C VAL A 275 22.75 -1.38 -11.24
N SER A 276 22.85 -2.01 -12.42
CA SER A 276 23.38 -1.40 -13.65
C SER A 276 22.54 -0.19 -14.10
N ILE A 277 21.21 -0.27 -13.98
CA ILE A 277 20.31 0.87 -14.26
C ILE A 277 20.63 2.01 -13.27
N GLY A 278 20.74 1.71 -11.98
CA GLY A 278 21.09 2.69 -10.96
C GLY A 278 22.41 3.39 -11.23
N GLU A 279 23.45 2.62 -11.60
CA GLU A 279 24.78 3.13 -11.90
C GLU A 279 24.80 4.01 -13.16
N GLN A 280 24.22 3.52 -14.28
CA GLN A 280 24.20 4.21 -15.56
C GLN A 280 23.32 5.47 -15.55
N ALA A 281 22.17 5.42 -14.83
CA ALA A 281 21.29 6.56 -14.69
C ALA A 281 21.69 7.51 -13.53
N ARG A 282 22.62 7.10 -12.66
CA ARG A 282 22.99 7.80 -11.42
C ARG A 282 21.77 8.09 -10.55
N ILE A 283 20.96 7.08 -10.29
CA ILE A 283 19.70 7.15 -9.58
C ILE A 283 19.70 6.12 -8.44
N PRO A 284 19.18 6.44 -7.25
CA PRO A 284 18.92 5.42 -6.22
C PRO A 284 17.99 4.33 -6.74
N VAL A 285 18.19 3.09 -6.29
CA VAL A 285 17.39 1.93 -6.69
C VAL A 285 16.65 1.36 -5.48
N HIS A 286 15.37 1.05 -5.66
CA HIS A 286 14.58 0.32 -4.68
C HIS A 286 14.01 -0.96 -5.31
N ILE A 287 14.45 -2.11 -4.80
CA ILE A 287 13.97 -3.41 -5.25
C ILE A 287 12.72 -3.76 -4.47
N TYR A 288 11.59 -3.96 -5.17
CA TYR A 288 10.34 -4.39 -4.57
C TYR A 288 10.40 -5.85 -4.12
N HIS A 289 9.74 -6.15 -3.00
CA HIS A 289 9.41 -7.48 -2.46
C HIS A 289 10.50 -8.55 -2.67
N LEU A 290 11.75 -8.24 -2.34
CA LEU A 290 12.92 -9.11 -2.52
C LEU A 290 12.66 -10.54 -2.05
N LYS A 291 12.86 -11.51 -2.93
CA LYS A 291 12.73 -12.94 -2.66
C LYS A 291 13.56 -13.78 -3.63
N ALA A 292 13.76 -15.04 -3.26
CA ALA A 292 14.20 -16.10 -4.18
C ALA A 292 13.03 -17.10 -4.30
N ALA A 293 12.34 -17.06 -5.44
CA ALA A 293 11.15 -17.87 -5.67
C ALA A 293 11.50 -19.27 -6.18
N GLY A 294 10.88 -20.28 -5.55
CA GLY A 294 11.07 -21.69 -5.90
C GLY A 294 12.10 -22.41 -5.02
N PRO A 295 11.78 -23.64 -4.56
CA PRO A 295 12.66 -24.41 -3.67
C PRO A 295 14.08 -24.57 -4.21
N GLU A 296 14.24 -24.72 -5.52
CA GLU A 296 15.51 -24.84 -6.21
C GLU A 296 16.35 -23.56 -6.16
N ASN A 297 15.71 -22.39 -5.94
CA ASN A 297 16.34 -21.07 -5.96
C ASN A 297 16.56 -20.48 -4.55
N TRP A 298 15.97 -21.05 -3.49
CA TRP A 298 16.07 -20.47 -2.14
C TRP A 298 17.51 -20.21 -1.67
N HIS A 299 18.46 -21.05 -2.13
CA HIS A 299 19.87 -20.87 -1.81
C HIS A 299 20.48 -19.58 -2.39
N LEU A 300 19.87 -18.99 -3.43
CA LEU A 300 20.36 -17.77 -4.09
C LEU A 300 20.18 -16.53 -3.22
N ILE A 301 19.29 -16.54 -2.21
CA ILE A 301 19.00 -15.33 -1.43
C ILE A 301 20.24 -14.75 -0.76
N ASN A 302 21.11 -15.60 -0.18
CA ASN A 302 22.32 -15.13 0.48
C ASN A 302 23.31 -14.48 -0.49
N GLU A 303 23.38 -14.97 -1.73
CA GLU A 303 24.21 -14.35 -2.76
C GLU A 303 23.58 -13.06 -3.29
N ALA A 304 22.25 -13.01 -3.41
CA ALA A 304 21.49 -11.81 -3.75
C ALA A 304 21.76 -10.67 -2.74
N LEU A 305 21.65 -10.95 -1.44
CA LEU A 305 21.94 -9.99 -0.38
C LEU A 305 23.39 -9.48 -0.45
N LYS A 306 24.38 -10.38 -0.68
CA LYS A 306 25.78 -10.00 -0.87
C LYS A 306 25.99 -9.10 -2.09
N ARG A 307 25.32 -9.37 -3.23
CA ARG A 307 25.42 -8.55 -4.44
C ARG A 307 24.88 -7.14 -4.22
N ILE A 308 23.74 -7.04 -3.56
CA ILE A 308 23.17 -5.74 -3.19
C ILE A 308 24.14 -5.00 -2.24
N GLN A 309 24.64 -5.66 -1.21
CA GLN A 309 25.60 -5.05 -0.28
C GLN A 309 26.89 -4.62 -1.01
N ALA A 310 27.43 -5.43 -1.91
CA ALA A 310 28.59 -5.07 -2.71
C ALA A 310 28.35 -3.85 -3.62
N ALA A 311 27.13 -3.68 -4.15
CA ALA A 311 26.75 -2.48 -4.89
C ALA A 311 26.73 -1.25 -3.97
N ARG A 312 26.18 -1.39 -2.77
CA ARG A 312 26.16 -0.35 -1.74
C ARG A 312 27.58 0.05 -1.31
N ASP A 313 28.47 -0.93 -1.13
CA ASP A 313 29.87 -0.68 -0.78
C ASP A 313 30.63 0.09 -1.87
N ARG A 314 30.19 0.00 -3.12
CA ARG A 314 30.69 0.82 -4.25
C ARG A 314 30.04 2.22 -4.31
N GLY A 315 29.12 2.54 -3.41
CA GLY A 315 28.45 3.84 -3.33
C GLY A 315 27.19 3.95 -4.19
N ILE A 316 26.65 2.84 -4.71
CA ILE A 316 25.35 2.82 -5.39
C ILE A 316 24.27 2.69 -4.31
N ASP A 317 23.34 3.64 -4.25
CA ASP A 317 22.26 3.61 -3.27
C ASP A 317 21.20 2.59 -3.70
N VAL A 318 21.26 1.40 -3.13
CA VAL A 318 20.33 0.30 -3.37
C VAL A 318 19.63 -0.07 -2.07
N THR A 319 18.32 -0.05 -2.06
CA THR A 319 17.46 -0.51 -0.98
C THR A 319 16.48 -1.55 -1.49
N ALA A 320 15.80 -2.26 -0.59
CA ALA A 320 14.74 -3.17 -0.95
C ALA A 320 13.61 -3.14 0.10
N ASN A 321 12.48 -3.74 -0.24
CA ASN A 321 11.45 -4.08 0.73
C ASN A 321 11.10 -5.57 0.67
N ALA A 322 10.35 -6.04 1.66
CA ALA A 322 9.80 -7.39 1.69
C ALA A 322 8.52 -7.44 2.54
N TYR A 323 7.66 -8.41 2.25
CA TYR A 323 6.48 -8.72 3.07
C TYR A 323 6.69 -10.01 3.88
N PRO A 324 6.04 -10.13 5.08
CA PRO A 324 6.32 -11.20 6.04
C PRO A 324 5.48 -12.46 5.78
N TYR A 325 5.36 -12.88 4.54
CA TYR A 325 4.66 -14.08 4.13
C TYR A 325 5.49 -14.89 3.14
N ILE A 326 5.32 -16.21 3.14
CA ILE A 326 6.06 -17.13 2.26
C ILE A 326 5.26 -17.54 1.02
N TYR A 327 4.06 -16.99 0.88
CA TYR A 327 3.18 -17.16 -0.27
C TYR A 327 3.10 -15.84 -1.06
N ASN A 328 3.03 -15.95 -2.37
CA ASN A 328 2.76 -14.81 -3.27
C ASN A 328 1.24 -14.56 -3.38
N GLY A 329 0.85 -13.48 -4.07
CA GLY A 329 -0.53 -13.23 -4.49
C GLY A 329 -0.53 -12.91 -5.98
N LEU A 330 -1.25 -13.69 -6.79
CA LEU A 330 -1.37 -13.52 -8.24
C LEU A 330 -2.59 -14.30 -8.77
N ASN A 331 -3.00 -14.03 -10.01
CA ASN A 331 -4.04 -14.80 -10.66
C ASN A 331 -3.53 -16.15 -11.15
N LEU A 332 -4.38 -17.18 -11.09
CA LEU A 332 -4.04 -18.55 -11.48
C LEU A 332 -3.57 -18.65 -12.95
N GLY A 333 -4.10 -17.81 -13.83
CA GLY A 333 -3.66 -17.73 -15.22
C GLY A 333 -2.19 -17.36 -15.42
N SER A 334 -1.53 -16.78 -14.40
CA SER A 334 -0.08 -16.51 -14.43
C SER A 334 0.78 -17.78 -14.48
N PHE A 335 0.19 -18.94 -14.22
CA PHE A 335 0.85 -20.24 -14.40
C PHE A 335 0.91 -20.70 -15.86
N ILE A 336 0.21 -19.99 -16.78
CA ILE A 336 0.20 -20.30 -18.21
C ILE A 336 1.31 -19.51 -18.91
N PRO A 337 2.09 -20.14 -19.83
CA PRO A 337 3.14 -19.46 -20.57
C PRO A 337 2.64 -18.17 -21.26
N PRO A 338 3.40 -17.06 -21.24
CA PRO A 338 2.97 -15.78 -21.82
C PRO A 338 2.61 -15.83 -23.30
N ASP A 339 3.29 -16.68 -24.08
CA ASP A 339 3.02 -16.86 -25.51
C ASP A 339 1.66 -17.51 -25.81
N ALA A 340 1.07 -18.23 -24.86
CA ALA A 340 -0.30 -18.74 -24.99
C ALA A 340 -1.35 -17.62 -25.03
N TYR A 341 -1.00 -16.43 -24.54
CA TYR A 341 -1.84 -15.23 -24.58
C TYR A 341 -1.72 -14.42 -25.90
N ALA A 342 -1.03 -14.92 -26.93
CA ALA A 342 -0.81 -14.20 -28.18
C ALA A 342 -2.11 -13.72 -28.87
N ALA A 343 -3.24 -14.44 -28.67
CA ALA A 343 -4.57 -14.04 -29.13
C ALA A 343 -5.38 -13.27 -28.05
N GLY A 344 -4.73 -12.79 -26.99
CA GLY A 344 -5.34 -12.18 -25.81
C GLY A 344 -6.03 -13.20 -24.89
N ARG A 345 -6.48 -12.74 -23.72
CA ARG A 345 -7.15 -13.59 -22.73
C ARG A 345 -8.35 -14.36 -23.30
N LYS A 346 -9.18 -13.68 -24.11
CA LYS A 346 -10.36 -14.30 -24.74
C LYS A 346 -9.95 -15.48 -25.63
N GLY A 347 -8.93 -15.29 -26.47
CA GLY A 347 -8.42 -16.34 -27.33
C GLY A 347 -7.86 -17.54 -26.57
N LEU A 348 -7.15 -17.30 -25.46
CA LEU A 348 -6.72 -18.37 -24.56
C LEU A 348 -7.92 -19.15 -23.99
N ILE A 349 -8.90 -18.46 -23.39
CA ILE A 349 -10.09 -19.09 -22.80
C ILE A 349 -10.84 -19.96 -23.81
N GLU A 350 -11.02 -19.47 -25.05
CA GLU A 350 -11.64 -20.22 -26.13
C GLU A 350 -10.80 -21.46 -26.51
N SER A 351 -9.47 -21.34 -26.51
CA SER A 351 -8.56 -22.45 -26.85
C SER A 351 -8.54 -23.57 -25.81
N LEU A 352 -8.75 -23.24 -24.53
CA LEU A 352 -8.82 -24.21 -23.42
C LEU A 352 -10.02 -25.15 -23.49
N ALA A 353 -11.01 -24.88 -24.34
CA ALA A 353 -12.08 -25.84 -24.64
C ALA A 353 -11.57 -27.08 -25.41
N ASN A 354 -10.37 -26.99 -26.03
CA ASN A 354 -9.77 -28.10 -26.77
C ASN A 354 -8.84 -28.93 -25.86
N PRO A 355 -9.10 -30.23 -25.64
CA PRO A 355 -8.27 -31.09 -24.81
C PRO A 355 -6.79 -31.15 -25.26
N ALA A 356 -6.52 -31.11 -26.57
CA ALA A 356 -5.15 -31.12 -27.07
C ALA A 356 -4.37 -29.83 -26.71
N THR A 357 -5.06 -28.71 -26.61
CA THR A 357 -4.45 -27.46 -26.11
C THR A 357 -4.08 -27.58 -24.64
N ARG A 358 -4.95 -28.15 -23.80
CA ARG A 358 -4.69 -28.39 -22.37
C ARG A 358 -3.48 -29.31 -22.20
N GLU A 359 -3.42 -30.45 -22.91
CA GLU A 359 -2.30 -31.41 -22.85
C GLU A 359 -0.96 -30.75 -23.27
N LYS A 360 -0.99 -29.93 -24.33
CA LYS A 360 0.19 -29.16 -24.75
C LYS A 360 0.65 -28.22 -23.65
N LEU A 361 -0.26 -27.39 -23.13
CA LEU A 361 0.04 -26.42 -22.07
C LEU A 361 0.52 -27.09 -20.79
N GLU A 362 -0.09 -28.20 -20.37
CA GLU A 362 0.37 -28.99 -19.24
C GLU A 362 1.83 -29.43 -19.40
N THR A 363 2.18 -29.93 -20.60
CA THR A 363 3.56 -30.33 -20.91
C THR A 363 4.51 -29.12 -20.84
N GLU A 364 4.12 -27.99 -21.42
CA GLU A 364 4.92 -26.76 -21.39
C GLU A 364 5.10 -26.22 -19.97
N ILE A 365 4.05 -26.15 -19.17
CA ILE A 365 4.10 -25.71 -17.77
C ILE A 365 5.03 -26.63 -16.94
N LYS A 366 5.02 -27.92 -17.19
CA LYS A 366 5.88 -28.88 -16.47
C LYS A 366 7.37 -28.78 -16.85
N THR A 367 7.70 -28.24 -18.01
CA THR A 367 9.05 -28.43 -18.58
C THR A 367 9.77 -27.15 -18.99
N ARG A 368 9.05 -26.08 -19.35
CA ARG A 368 9.69 -24.84 -19.84
C ARG A 368 10.21 -23.98 -18.68
N THR A 369 11.39 -23.37 -18.87
CA THR A 369 12.07 -22.51 -17.88
C THR A 369 12.43 -21.13 -18.47
N ASP A 370 11.91 -20.78 -19.63
CA ASP A 370 12.20 -19.52 -20.35
C ASP A 370 11.26 -18.36 -19.94
N TRP A 371 10.55 -18.52 -18.83
CA TRP A 371 9.65 -17.54 -18.22
C TRP A 371 9.52 -17.82 -16.71
N GLU A 372 8.91 -16.89 -15.95
CA GLU A 372 8.62 -17.07 -14.50
C GLU A 372 7.54 -18.15 -14.34
N ASN A 373 7.94 -19.40 -14.27
CA ASN A 373 7.06 -20.56 -14.25
C ASN A 373 6.61 -20.89 -12.83
N TRP A 374 5.47 -20.39 -12.45
CA TRP A 374 4.91 -20.53 -11.10
C TRP A 374 4.67 -21.97 -10.67
N TYR A 375 4.41 -22.89 -11.60
CA TYR A 375 4.31 -24.31 -11.27
C TYR A 375 5.63 -24.89 -10.77
N LEU A 376 6.74 -24.52 -11.40
CA LEU A 376 8.07 -24.89 -10.93
C LEU A 376 8.41 -24.18 -9.62
N HIS A 377 8.02 -22.92 -9.45
CA HIS A 377 8.24 -22.15 -8.21
C HIS A 377 7.52 -22.72 -6.99
N VAL A 378 6.49 -23.53 -7.16
CA VAL A 378 5.85 -24.27 -6.08
C VAL A 378 6.35 -25.72 -5.95
N GLY A 379 7.44 -26.05 -6.65
CA GLY A 379 8.03 -27.39 -6.65
C GLY A 379 7.24 -28.43 -7.44
N GLY A 380 6.39 -28.01 -8.37
CA GLY A 380 5.52 -28.88 -9.15
C GLY A 380 4.39 -29.55 -8.36
N ASP A 381 4.02 -28.96 -7.22
CA ASP A 381 3.02 -29.52 -6.29
C ASP A 381 1.86 -28.55 -6.06
N TRP A 382 0.68 -28.92 -6.56
CA TRP A 382 -0.54 -28.14 -6.41
C TRP A 382 -1.06 -28.04 -4.95
N ASN A 383 -0.51 -28.81 -4.00
CA ASN A 383 -0.75 -28.58 -2.58
C ASN A 383 -0.15 -27.27 -2.07
N ASN A 384 0.85 -26.74 -2.76
CA ASN A 384 1.51 -25.48 -2.45
C ASN A 384 0.83 -24.25 -3.10
N VAL A 385 -0.31 -24.41 -3.76
CA VAL A 385 -1.09 -23.33 -4.37
C VAL A 385 -2.42 -23.20 -3.64
N LEU A 386 -2.52 -22.23 -2.74
CA LEU A 386 -3.77 -21.92 -2.04
C LEU A 386 -4.67 -21.10 -2.96
N ILE A 387 -5.96 -21.38 -2.92
CA ILE A 387 -6.98 -20.62 -3.65
C ILE A 387 -7.59 -19.61 -2.68
N THR A 388 -7.32 -18.34 -2.95
CA THR A 388 -7.89 -17.20 -2.21
C THR A 388 -9.12 -16.70 -2.94
N LEU A 389 -10.18 -17.47 -2.92
CA LEU A 389 -11.31 -17.28 -3.81
C LEU A 389 -12.30 -16.23 -3.39
N ASP A 390 -12.94 -15.66 -4.42
CA ASP A 390 -14.21 -14.99 -4.30
C ASP A 390 -15.32 -15.99 -3.88
N GLY A 391 -16.29 -15.49 -3.11
CA GLY A 391 -17.36 -16.29 -2.48
C GLY A 391 -18.17 -17.22 -3.39
N GLY A 392 -17.93 -17.19 -4.71
CA GLY A 392 -18.57 -18.08 -5.67
C GLY A 392 -18.09 -19.52 -5.61
N TRP A 393 -16.85 -19.75 -5.24
CA TRP A 393 -16.25 -21.09 -5.19
C TRP A 393 -16.45 -21.78 -3.83
N ALA A 394 -16.29 -21.05 -2.74
CA ALA A 394 -16.56 -21.53 -1.40
C ALA A 394 -18.02 -22.03 -1.22
N THR A 395 -18.96 -21.52 -2.01
CA THR A 395 -20.35 -21.99 -2.01
C THR A 395 -20.57 -23.30 -2.78
N ARG A 396 -19.63 -23.74 -3.62
CA ARG A 396 -19.72 -25.01 -4.38
C ARG A 396 -19.18 -26.21 -3.61
N VAL A 397 -18.45 -25.98 -2.53
CA VAL A 397 -17.92 -27.04 -1.69
C VAL A 397 -18.97 -27.49 -0.68
N PRO A 398 -19.56 -28.70 -0.80
CA PRO A 398 -20.51 -29.21 0.18
C PRO A 398 -19.85 -29.33 1.56
N GLY A 399 -20.35 -28.60 2.54
CA GLY A 399 -19.89 -28.71 3.93
C GLY A 399 -19.15 -27.48 4.46
N GLY A 400 -18.95 -26.44 3.64
CA GLY A 400 -18.18 -25.25 4.01
C GLY A 400 -16.68 -25.57 4.14
N LEU A 401 -15.84 -24.59 3.91
CA LEU A 401 -14.40 -24.72 4.11
C LEU A 401 -14.12 -24.98 5.60
N ASN A 402 -14.03 -26.23 6.02
CA ASN A 402 -13.31 -26.63 7.21
C ASN A 402 -11.81 -26.70 6.85
N ALA A 403 -11.29 -25.65 6.25
CA ALA A 403 -9.87 -25.47 6.18
C ALA A 403 -9.41 -25.12 7.60
N SER A 404 -8.65 -26.01 8.23
CA SER A 404 -7.70 -25.61 9.26
C SER A 404 -6.99 -24.34 8.77
N ASP A 405 -6.52 -23.46 9.61
CA ASP A 405 -5.94 -22.12 9.42
C ASP A 405 -5.23 -21.77 8.08
N GLY A 406 -5.11 -22.69 7.14
CA GLY A 406 -4.29 -22.65 5.94
C GLY A 406 -4.97 -22.38 4.59
N GLY A 407 -6.29 -22.24 4.50
CA GLY A 407 -6.97 -22.16 3.19
C GLY A 407 -7.08 -23.51 2.45
N LEU A 408 -7.65 -23.50 1.24
CA LEU A 408 -7.85 -24.70 0.41
C LEU A 408 -6.80 -24.70 -0.72
N SER A 409 -6.03 -25.79 -0.85
CA SER A 409 -5.11 -25.91 -1.99
C SER A 409 -5.86 -26.32 -3.27
N LEU A 410 -5.25 -26.04 -4.43
CA LEU A 410 -5.79 -26.46 -5.73
C LEU A 410 -5.96 -27.99 -5.80
N HIS A 411 -5.00 -28.75 -5.25
CA HIS A 411 -5.14 -30.20 -5.14
C HIS A 411 -6.36 -30.62 -4.31
N GLN A 412 -6.57 -30.01 -3.15
CA GLN A 412 -7.74 -30.29 -2.32
C GLN A 412 -9.04 -29.93 -3.03
N ALA A 413 -9.04 -28.83 -3.80
CA ALA A 413 -10.15 -28.42 -4.64
C ALA A 413 -10.47 -29.49 -5.70
N ALA A 414 -9.47 -29.97 -6.42
CA ALA A 414 -9.62 -31.03 -7.43
C ALA A 414 -10.21 -32.31 -6.82
N VAL A 415 -9.70 -32.73 -5.65
CA VAL A 415 -10.23 -33.90 -4.92
C VAL A 415 -11.72 -33.74 -4.57
N LEU A 416 -12.13 -32.57 -4.09
CA LEU A 416 -13.52 -32.28 -3.76
C LEU A 416 -14.44 -32.30 -4.99
N GLU A 417 -13.96 -31.77 -6.12
CA GLU A 417 -14.67 -31.78 -7.41
C GLU A 417 -14.57 -33.14 -8.14
N LYS A 418 -13.81 -34.10 -7.60
CA LYS A 418 -13.56 -35.42 -8.20
C LYS A 418 -12.90 -35.34 -9.57
N LYS A 419 -11.97 -34.44 -9.71
CA LYS A 419 -11.16 -34.19 -10.88
C LYS A 419 -9.68 -34.47 -10.58
N ASP A 420 -8.86 -34.59 -11.62
CA ASP A 420 -7.40 -34.44 -11.48
C ASP A 420 -7.02 -32.95 -11.38
N ASP A 421 -5.83 -32.68 -10.86
CA ASP A 421 -5.34 -31.32 -10.59
C ASP A 421 -5.29 -30.45 -11.85
N TRP A 422 -4.89 -31.01 -12.99
CA TRP A 422 -4.75 -30.26 -14.24
C TRP A 422 -6.10 -29.92 -14.86
N THR A 423 -7.07 -30.84 -14.78
CA THR A 423 -8.45 -30.55 -15.17
C THR A 423 -9.03 -29.41 -14.34
N GLU A 424 -8.83 -29.46 -13.02
CA GLU A 424 -9.30 -28.39 -12.13
C GLU A 424 -8.58 -27.06 -12.39
N PHE A 425 -7.27 -27.08 -12.59
CA PHE A 425 -6.48 -25.89 -12.94
C PHE A 425 -7.05 -25.19 -14.18
N PHE A 426 -7.20 -25.92 -15.30
CA PHE A 426 -7.72 -25.32 -16.53
C PHE A 426 -9.17 -24.87 -16.43
N ASP A 427 -10.00 -25.60 -15.68
CA ASP A 427 -11.39 -25.23 -15.45
C ASP A 427 -11.51 -23.94 -14.64
N LEU A 428 -10.68 -23.76 -13.61
CA LEU A 428 -10.62 -22.54 -12.82
C LEU A 428 -10.14 -21.33 -13.66
N VAL A 429 -9.09 -21.48 -14.45
CA VAL A 429 -8.62 -20.42 -15.36
C VAL A 429 -9.70 -20.03 -16.36
N GLN A 430 -10.41 -21.03 -16.92
CA GLN A 430 -11.46 -20.80 -17.91
C GLN A 430 -12.69 -20.12 -17.31
N ASN A 431 -13.04 -20.41 -16.05
CA ASN A 431 -14.29 -19.99 -15.43
C ASN A 431 -14.18 -18.80 -14.47
N GLY A 432 -13.07 -18.08 -14.43
CA GLY A 432 -12.95 -16.91 -13.56
C GLY A 432 -11.52 -16.44 -13.31
N ASP A 433 -10.54 -17.35 -13.41
CA ASP A 433 -9.12 -17.06 -13.14
C ASP A 433 -8.92 -16.44 -11.74
N PRO A 434 -9.18 -17.23 -10.70
CA PRO A 434 -9.15 -16.74 -9.33
C PRO A 434 -7.76 -16.26 -8.93
N GLU A 435 -7.71 -15.34 -7.97
CA GLU A 435 -6.49 -15.05 -7.24
C GLU A 435 -6.06 -16.28 -6.44
N VAL A 436 -4.77 -16.55 -6.42
CA VAL A 436 -4.15 -17.68 -5.71
C VAL A 436 -2.93 -17.24 -4.93
N ALA A 437 -2.59 -18.02 -3.90
CA ALA A 437 -1.39 -17.82 -3.11
C ALA A 437 -0.45 -19.02 -3.28
N PRO A 438 0.53 -18.96 -4.19
CA PRO A 438 1.55 -19.99 -4.34
C PRO A 438 2.64 -19.85 -3.28
N ARG A 439 3.03 -20.97 -2.65
CA ARG A 439 4.12 -21.04 -1.68
C ARG A 439 5.46 -21.16 -2.41
N SER A 440 6.04 -20.04 -2.79
CA SER A 440 7.32 -19.99 -3.49
C SER A 440 8.52 -19.69 -2.60
N MET A 441 8.32 -19.33 -1.34
CA MET A 441 9.35 -18.89 -0.41
C MET A 441 9.43 -19.78 0.84
N ASN A 442 10.45 -19.54 1.69
CA ASN A 442 10.58 -20.14 3.01
C ASN A 442 10.88 -19.07 4.08
N GLU A 443 10.76 -19.43 5.35
CA GLU A 443 10.98 -18.51 6.47
C GLU A 443 12.46 -18.13 6.62
N GLU A 444 13.41 -19.04 6.34
CA GLU A 444 14.84 -18.77 6.46
C GLU A 444 15.30 -17.60 5.58
N GLN A 445 14.75 -17.50 4.36
CA GLN A 445 15.04 -16.34 3.52
C GLN A 445 14.43 -15.04 4.06
N LYS A 446 13.25 -15.10 4.68
CA LYS A 446 12.63 -13.92 5.30
C LYS A 446 13.48 -13.40 6.46
N ASP A 447 13.96 -14.29 7.28
CA ASP A 447 14.89 -13.95 8.36
C ASP A 447 16.17 -13.28 7.85
N ALA A 448 16.78 -13.87 6.81
CA ALA A 448 17.99 -13.32 6.20
C ALA A 448 17.74 -11.91 5.63
N ILE A 449 16.63 -11.72 4.92
CA ILE A 449 16.24 -10.44 4.32
C ILE A 449 16.00 -9.37 5.41
N TYR A 450 15.26 -9.71 6.48
CA TYR A 450 14.94 -8.73 7.52
C TYR A 450 16.13 -8.33 8.40
N ARG A 451 17.18 -9.16 8.49
CA ARG A 451 18.42 -8.77 9.16
C ARG A 451 19.21 -7.68 8.41
N GLU A 452 18.93 -7.49 7.11
CA GLU A 452 19.62 -6.45 6.34
C GLU A 452 19.14 -5.05 6.73
N PRO A 453 20.04 -4.11 7.08
CA PRO A 453 19.65 -2.79 7.60
C PRO A 453 19.00 -1.87 6.55
N TRP A 454 19.15 -2.20 5.27
CA TRP A 454 18.64 -1.45 4.13
C TRP A 454 17.31 -2.01 3.57
N VAL A 455 16.74 -3.03 4.20
CA VAL A 455 15.43 -3.58 3.83
C VAL A 455 14.34 -2.95 4.68
N SER A 456 13.34 -2.37 4.03
CA SER A 456 12.10 -1.87 4.64
C SER A 456 10.98 -2.91 4.57
N ILE A 457 9.88 -2.61 5.25
CA ILE A 457 8.69 -3.45 5.27
C ILE A 457 7.68 -2.92 4.25
N SER A 458 7.03 -3.82 3.54
CA SER A 458 5.88 -3.51 2.68
C SER A 458 4.84 -4.62 2.77
N SER A 459 3.60 -4.33 2.40
CA SER A 459 2.56 -5.34 2.32
C SER A 459 2.49 -5.99 0.94
N ASP A 460 2.91 -5.28 -0.09
CA ASP A 460 2.71 -5.69 -1.49
C ASP A 460 1.23 -6.01 -1.76
N ALA A 461 0.35 -5.15 -1.25
CA ALA A 461 -1.10 -5.30 -1.38
C ALA A 461 -1.79 -3.92 -1.41
N PRO A 462 -2.91 -3.77 -2.13
CA PRO A 462 -3.71 -2.57 -2.10
C PRO A 462 -4.43 -2.41 -0.74
N PRO A 463 -4.99 -1.24 -0.43
CA PRO A 463 -6.07 -1.10 0.54
C PRO A 463 -7.26 -2.00 0.15
N ALA A 464 -7.95 -2.57 1.13
CA ALA A 464 -9.04 -3.52 0.90
C ALA A 464 -10.15 -3.36 1.95
N ASP A 465 -11.41 -3.49 1.51
CA ASP A 465 -12.58 -3.53 2.39
C ASP A 465 -12.96 -4.98 2.72
N PRO A 466 -13.02 -5.40 4.00
CA PRO A 466 -13.42 -6.76 4.36
C PRO A 466 -14.82 -7.16 3.86
N ALA A 467 -15.68 -6.19 3.54
CA ALA A 467 -17.04 -6.46 3.08
C ALA A 467 -17.10 -6.80 1.57
N THR A 468 -16.22 -6.21 0.77
CA THR A 468 -16.15 -6.41 -0.69
C THR A 468 -14.99 -7.28 -1.11
N ASP A 469 -13.86 -7.19 -0.41
CA ASP A 469 -12.59 -7.85 -0.74
C ASP A 469 -12.30 -9.03 0.18
N ALA A 470 -13.31 -9.81 0.52
CA ALA A 470 -13.23 -10.91 1.50
C ALA A 470 -12.17 -12.00 1.15
N HIS A 471 -11.54 -11.93 -0.02
CA HIS A 471 -10.72 -12.98 -0.61
C HIS A 471 -9.30 -12.56 -0.99
N VAL A 472 -8.89 -11.35 -0.60
CA VAL A 472 -7.52 -10.87 -0.82
C VAL A 472 -6.50 -11.69 -0.04
N HIS A 473 -5.23 -11.61 -0.43
CA HIS A 473 -4.15 -12.20 0.35
C HIS A 473 -4.09 -11.59 1.77
N PRO A 474 -3.86 -12.38 2.85
CA PRO A 474 -3.85 -11.89 4.24
C PRO A 474 -2.84 -10.76 4.49
N ARG A 475 -1.84 -10.58 3.61
CA ARG A 475 -0.87 -9.47 3.68
C ARG A 475 -1.53 -8.07 3.58
N ALA A 476 -2.73 -7.98 2.99
CA ALA A 476 -3.48 -6.72 2.94
C ALA A 476 -3.93 -6.23 4.32
N PHE A 477 -4.10 -7.13 5.29
CA PHE A 477 -4.61 -6.85 6.63
C PHE A 477 -3.62 -7.08 7.76
N GLY A 478 -2.57 -7.90 7.58
CA GLY A 478 -1.76 -8.38 8.69
C GLY A 478 -0.27 -8.04 8.64
N THR A 479 0.25 -7.42 7.59
CA THR A 479 1.69 -7.30 7.34
C THR A 479 2.46 -6.63 8.49
N PHE A 480 2.08 -5.41 8.86
CA PHE A 480 2.84 -4.63 9.85
C PHE A 480 2.73 -5.21 11.27
N PRO A 481 1.55 -5.60 11.75
CA PRO A 481 1.41 -6.33 13.02
C PRO A 481 2.18 -7.64 13.06
N ARG A 482 2.23 -8.39 11.94
CA ARG A 482 2.98 -9.65 11.83
C ARG A 482 4.49 -9.45 12.00
N ILE A 483 5.04 -8.36 11.47
CA ILE A 483 6.46 -8.03 11.71
C ILE A 483 6.74 -7.96 13.19
N TYR A 484 5.87 -7.29 13.93
CA TYR A 484 6.06 -7.17 15.36
C TYR A 484 5.81 -8.50 16.10
N ALA A 485 4.67 -9.13 15.86
CA ALA A 485 4.29 -10.36 16.56
C ALA A 485 5.30 -11.48 16.32
N LYS A 486 5.60 -11.77 15.06
CA LYS A 486 6.46 -12.87 14.67
C LYS A 486 7.94 -12.53 14.81
N TYR A 487 8.44 -11.50 14.11
CA TYR A 487 9.89 -11.29 13.97
C TYR A 487 10.51 -10.51 15.14
N VAL A 488 9.70 -9.78 15.93
CA VAL A 488 10.19 -9.11 17.15
C VAL A 488 9.92 -9.97 18.38
N ARG A 489 8.63 -10.32 18.64
CA ARG A 489 8.22 -10.92 19.91
C ARG A 489 8.48 -12.42 19.98
N GLU A 490 8.23 -13.18 18.90
CA GLU A 490 8.32 -14.64 18.90
C GLU A 490 9.71 -15.13 18.47
N GLU A 491 10.23 -14.69 17.34
CA GLU A 491 11.45 -15.22 16.73
C GLU A 491 12.71 -14.40 17.05
N HIS A 492 12.56 -13.17 17.57
CA HIS A 492 13.67 -12.28 17.93
C HIS A 492 14.65 -12.02 16.78
N VAL A 493 14.16 -11.97 15.54
CA VAL A 493 14.94 -11.63 14.33
C VAL A 493 15.28 -10.14 14.32
N LEU A 494 14.35 -9.31 14.80
CA LEU A 494 14.47 -7.85 14.92
C LEU A 494 14.29 -7.40 16.37
N THR A 495 14.89 -6.25 16.73
CA THR A 495 14.47 -5.52 17.92
C THR A 495 13.22 -4.69 17.62
N LEU A 496 12.50 -4.25 18.66
CA LEU A 496 11.38 -3.33 18.51
C LEU A 496 11.79 -2.06 17.75
N GLU A 497 12.91 -1.47 18.15
CA GLU A 497 13.41 -0.22 17.58
C GLU A 497 13.81 -0.37 16.12
N ASP A 498 14.45 -1.50 15.75
CA ASP A 498 14.81 -1.74 14.35
C ASP A 498 13.58 -2.03 13.48
N ALA A 499 12.59 -2.78 13.99
CA ALA A 499 11.33 -3.00 13.30
C ALA A 499 10.61 -1.66 13.02
N VAL A 500 10.47 -0.80 14.05
CA VAL A 500 9.88 0.54 13.87
C VAL A 500 10.68 1.35 12.86
N ARG A 501 12.03 1.36 12.95
CA ARG A 501 12.88 2.06 11.97
C ARG A 501 12.64 1.59 10.54
N LYS A 502 12.54 0.28 10.32
CA LYS A 502 12.28 -0.33 9.00
C LYS A 502 10.89 -0.02 8.44
N MET A 503 9.93 0.30 9.30
CA MET A 503 8.58 0.68 8.93
C MET A 503 8.36 2.20 8.87
N THR A 504 9.33 3.03 9.28
CA THR A 504 9.14 4.48 9.44
C THR A 504 10.26 5.30 8.83
N SER A 505 11.39 5.48 9.55
CA SER A 505 12.46 6.39 9.11
C SER A 505 13.24 5.85 7.92
N LEU A 506 13.45 4.55 7.81
CA LEU A 506 14.13 3.96 6.65
C LEU A 506 13.39 4.25 5.33
N PRO A 507 12.08 3.95 5.21
CA PRO A 507 11.34 4.35 4.02
C PRO A 507 11.19 5.86 3.88
N ALA A 508 11.06 6.64 4.98
CA ALA A 508 11.01 8.10 4.90
C ALA A 508 12.29 8.69 4.29
N ASP A 509 13.46 8.22 4.76
CA ASP A 509 14.76 8.65 4.24
C ASP A 509 14.92 8.27 2.76
N MET A 510 14.56 7.05 2.40
CA MET A 510 14.56 6.56 1.02
C MET A 510 13.67 7.43 0.12
N LEU A 511 12.46 7.78 0.56
CA LEU A 511 11.50 8.60 -0.20
C LEU A 511 11.78 10.12 -0.14
N GLY A 512 12.78 10.54 0.63
CA GLY A 512 13.11 11.96 0.81
C GLY A 512 12.09 12.75 1.65
N LEU A 513 11.33 12.06 2.51
CA LEU A 513 10.32 12.66 3.40
C LEU A 513 11.00 13.26 4.63
N SER A 514 11.33 14.53 4.59
CA SER A 514 12.10 15.20 5.65
C SER A 514 11.30 15.52 6.90
N ASP A 515 9.96 15.46 6.84
CA ASP A 515 9.07 15.93 7.89
C ASP A 515 8.24 14.81 8.55
N ARG A 516 8.51 13.53 8.25
CA ARG A 516 7.79 12.38 8.81
C ARG A 516 8.67 11.15 8.99
N GLY A 517 8.12 10.06 9.52
CA GLY A 517 8.87 8.84 9.82
C GLY A 517 9.70 8.90 11.12
N ARG A 518 9.65 10.01 11.86
CA ARG A 518 10.30 10.18 13.16
C ARG A 518 9.43 10.96 14.15
N ILE A 519 9.58 10.66 15.45
CA ILE A 519 9.01 11.48 16.52
C ILE A 519 10.02 12.53 16.93
N ALA A 520 9.80 13.78 16.47
CA ALA A 520 10.58 14.94 16.87
C ALA A 520 9.73 16.22 16.77
N PRO A 521 10.04 17.29 17.54
CA PRO A 521 9.33 18.55 17.39
C PRO A 521 9.41 19.10 15.96
N GLY A 522 8.27 19.54 15.42
CA GLY A 522 8.13 20.04 14.06
C GLY A 522 7.79 18.98 13.02
N MET A 523 7.96 17.68 13.31
CA MET A 523 7.55 16.58 12.42
C MET A 523 6.04 16.51 12.30
N ALA A 524 5.54 15.91 11.22
CA ALA A 524 4.14 15.58 11.03
C ALA A 524 3.65 14.69 12.17
N ALA A 525 2.45 14.96 12.66
CA ALA A 525 1.83 14.15 13.69
C ALA A 525 1.13 12.93 13.06
N ASP A 526 1.92 12.14 12.34
CA ASP A 526 1.61 10.79 11.89
C ASP A 526 2.12 9.83 12.96
N ILE A 527 1.22 9.27 13.76
CA ILE A 527 1.57 8.54 15.00
C ILE A 527 0.74 7.27 15.08
N VAL A 528 1.38 6.19 15.51
CA VAL A 528 0.70 4.95 15.91
C VAL A 528 0.96 4.66 17.39
N ILE A 529 -0.10 4.27 18.11
CA ILE A 529 -0.03 3.77 19.49
C ILE A 529 -0.51 2.32 19.49
N PHE A 530 0.30 1.43 20.03
CA PHE A 530 -0.04 0.01 20.09
C PHE A 530 0.45 -0.66 21.38
N ASP A 531 -0.28 -1.71 21.77
CA ASP A 531 0.09 -2.55 22.90
C ASP A 531 1.10 -3.62 22.45
N PRO A 532 2.36 -3.57 22.93
CA PRO A 532 3.40 -4.50 22.48
C PRO A 532 3.14 -5.96 22.84
N ASP A 533 2.30 -6.23 23.83
CA ASP A 533 1.97 -7.58 24.26
C ASP A 533 0.76 -8.16 23.50
N LYS A 534 -0.04 -7.30 22.84
CA LYS A 534 -1.29 -7.70 22.15
C LYS A 534 -1.26 -7.52 20.64
N ILE A 535 -0.32 -6.72 20.11
CA ILE A 535 -0.26 -6.52 18.67
C ILE A 535 -0.04 -7.86 17.95
N GLN A 536 -0.97 -8.20 17.06
CA GLN A 536 -1.03 -9.50 16.39
C GLN A 536 -1.77 -9.40 15.06
N ASP A 537 -1.23 -10.03 14.01
CA ASP A 537 -1.97 -10.34 12.80
C ASP A 537 -2.98 -11.47 13.09
N THR A 538 -4.19 -11.28 12.63
CA THR A 538 -5.28 -12.26 12.80
C THR A 538 -5.76 -12.81 11.47
N ALA A 539 -5.32 -12.18 10.37
CA ALA A 539 -5.61 -12.61 9.02
C ALA A 539 -4.90 -13.92 8.68
N THR A 540 -5.65 -14.87 8.13
CA THR A 540 -5.14 -16.17 7.65
C THR A 540 -5.58 -16.40 6.21
N TYR A 541 -5.00 -17.38 5.52
CA TYR A 541 -5.46 -17.71 4.16
C TYR A 541 -6.91 -18.22 4.10
N ALA A 542 -7.41 -18.80 5.20
CA ALA A 542 -8.81 -19.21 5.32
C ALA A 542 -9.74 -18.03 5.64
N LYS A 543 -9.23 -16.98 6.26
CA LYS A 543 -9.96 -15.75 6.64
C LYS A 543 -9.04 -14.55 6.44
N PRO A 544 -8.79 -14.14 5.20
CA PRO A 544 -7.76 -13.13 4.92
C PRO A 544 -8.18 -11.71 5.28
N ALA A 545 -9.45 -11.38 5.18
CA ALA A 545 -9.98 -10.04 5.40
C ALA A 545 -10.41 -9.85 6.87
N VAL A 546 -9.44 -9.87 7.78
CA VAL A 546 -9.66 -9.67 9.22
C VAL A 546 -8.66 -8.67 9.75
N TYR A 547 -9.16 -7.62 10.39
CA TYR A 547 -8.31 -6.60 11.01
C TYR A 547 -7.43 -7.17 12.12
N PRO A 548 -6.19 -6.68 12.27
CA PRO A 548 -5.28 -7.09 13.35
C PRO A 548 -5.80 -6.63 14.71
N THR A 549 -5.14 -7.07 15.77
CA THR A 549 -5.39 -6.60 17.14
C THR A 549 -4.18 -5.85 17.69
N GLY A 550 -4.39 -5.08 18.77
CA GLY A 550 -3.33 -4.41 19.52
C GLY A 550 -2.92 -3.03 19.03
N ILE A 551 -3.40 -2.56 17.86
CA ILE A 551 -3.33 -1.15 17.48
C ILE A 551 -4.47 -0.41 18.19
N ASP A 552 -4.13 0.56 19.03
CA ASP A 552 -5.10 1.31 19.80
C ASP A 552 -5.48 2.63 19.12
N LEU A 553 -4.47 3.36 18.64
CA LEU A 553 -4.70 4.69 18.07
C LEU A 553 -3.78 4.95 16.87
N VAL A 554 -4.34 5.59 15.84
CA VAL A 554 -3.57 6.10 14.70
C VAL A 554 -3.97 7.56 14.44
N LEU A 555 -2.94 8.42 14.33
CA LEU A 555 -3.11 9.79 13.88
C LEU A 555 -2.52 9.94 12.48
N VAL A 556 -3.27 10.57 11.59
CA VAL A 556 -2.82 11.02 10.27
C VAL A 556 -2.85 12.53 10.25
N ASN A 557 -1.70 13.17 10.05
CA ASN A 557 -1.57 14.63 10.05
C ASN A 557 -2.22 15.29 11.29
N GLY A 558 -2.08 14.67 12.48
CA GLY A 558 -2.62 15.18 13.75
C GLY A 558 -4.10 14.94 14.00
N THR A 559 -4.80 14.29 13.07
CA THR A 559 -6.21 13.89 13.22
C THR A 559 -6.28 12.41 13.58
N VAL A 560 -7.14 12.05 14.51
CA VAL A 560 -7.34 10.66 14.93
C VAL A 560 -8.11 9.92 13.84
N ALA A 561 -7.45 9.00 13.17
CA ALA A 561 -8.00 8.15 12.10
C ALA A 561 -8.46 6.78 12.64
N VAL A 562 -7.79 6.26 13.66
CA VAL A 562 -8.22 5.06 14.43
C VAL A 562 -8.24 5.42 15.90
N ASP A 563 -9.34 5.08 16.59
CA ASP A 563 -9.58 5.34 17.99
C ASP A 563 -10.03 4.06 18.70
N HIS A 564 -9.23 3.58 19.66
CA HIS A 564 -9.45 2.30 20.34
C HIS A 564 -9.71 1.14 19.36
N GLY A 565 -8.86 1.04 18.33
CA GLY A 565 -8.95 0.01 17.31
C GLY A 565 -10.16 0.14 16.36
N THR A 566 -10.84 1.29 16.35
CA THR A 566 -11.97 1.55 15.47
C THR A 566 -11.69 2.75 14.57
N SER A 567 -11.93 2.62 13.28
CA SER A 567 -11.80 3.73 12.33
C SER A 567 -12.80 4.85 12.65
N THR A 568 -12.35 6.09 12.52
CA THR A 568 -13.19 7.28 12.72
C THR A 568 -13.84 7.75 11.42
N GLY A 569 -13.38 7.28 10.26
CA GLY A 569 -13.82 7.73 8.95
C GLY A 569 -13.26 9.11 8.53
N GLU A 570 -12.32 9.67 9.30
CA GLU A 570 -11.72 10.98 9.00
C GLU A 570 -10.81 10.91 7.76
N LEU A 571 -10.99 11.86 6.84
CA LEU A 571 -10.23 11.97 5.60
C LEU A 571 -9.12 13.04 5.75
N SER A 572 -8.11 12.74 6.55
CA SER A 572 -7.03 13.67 6.91
C SER A 572 -5.72 13.43 6.15
N GLY A 573 -5.70 12.50 5.23
CA GLY A 573 -4.55 12.21 4.37
C GLY A 573 -4.30 13.31 3.33
N GLU A 574 -3.09 13.32 2.80
CA GLU A 574 -2.62 14.27 1.81
C GLU A 574 -1.85 13.56 0.69
N VAL A 575 -1.89 14.12 -0.52
CA VAL A 575 -0.96 13.76 -1.58
C VAL A 575 0.38 14.42 -1.28
N LEU A 576 1.40 13.60 -1.00
CA LEU A 576 2.74 14.07 -0.70
C LEU A 576 3.53 14.18 -2.00
N LEU A 577 3.78 15.41 -2.41
CA LEU A 577 4.52 15.68 -3.63
C LEU A 577 6.03 15.62 -3.37
N HIS A 578 6.76 14.98 -4.25
CA HIS A 578 8.22 15.05 -4.21
C HIS A 578 8.70 16.47 -4.47
N SER A 579 9.47 17.04 -3.54
CA SER A 579 10.06 18.36 -3.68
C SER A 579 11.47 18.23 -4.27
N TYR A 580 11.64 18.68 -5.50
CA TYR A 580 12.95 18.64 -6.15
C TYR A 580 13.89 19.69 -5.60
N PRO A 581 15.19 19.37 -5.38
CA PRO A 581 16.21 20.40 -5.32
C PRO A 581 16.13 21.16 -6.64
N GLN A 582 15.89 22.49 -6.58
CA GLN A 582 15.90 23.31 -7.79
C GLN A 582 17.14 22.94 -8.61
N ALA A 583 16.93 22.40 -9.80
CA ALA A 583 18.00 22.01 -10.69
C ALA A 583 18.95 23.21 -10.79
N LYS A 584 20.22 23.05 -10.39
CA LYS A 584 21.26 24.00 -10.73
C LYS A 584 21.22 24.09 -12.25
N ARG A 585 20.65 25.19 -12.77
CA ARG A 585 20.69 25.48 -14.20
C ARG A 585 22.15 25.38 -14.59
N VAL A 586 22.50 24.35 -15.31
CA VAL A 586 23.79 24.29 -16.01
C VAL A 586 23.70 25.39 -17.05
N GLN A 587 24.42 26.50 -16.78
CA GLN A 587 24.65 27.56 -17.73
C GLN A 587 25.59 27.09 -18.83
#